data_e6dca0db688821ba1a824ad2735862f9
#
_entry.id   e6dca0db688821ba1a824ad2735862f9
#
_cell.length_a   1.000
_cell.length_b   1.000
_cell.length_c   1.000
_cell.angle_alpha   90.00
_cell.angle_beta   90.00
_cell.angle_gamma   90.00
#
_symmetry.space_group_name_H-M   'P 1'
#
loop_
_entity.id
_entity.type
_entity.pdbx_description
1 polymer ?
#
loop_
_entity_poly.entity_id
_entity_poly.type
_entity_poly.pdbx_seq_one_letter_code
_entity_poly.pdbx_strand_id
1 'polypeptide(L)'
;MAGDRLRFGVDLVTFFHPGFWGVGSHDAIVDHARAAPRAFWDMILDSVQASGVTGVELTFSPFNWQDAIKTYGSIDGFAAELARRGLTLCSGFFAELEAAGDFTDAEAQRALIDKAERYADFLKACGSDIMVIGAPLRQTLGAQPVQFHDFDRAKTIADFLNRLGATLHAAGVRLALHTEAHSIFAAARDVDLMMLLTDPAYVHMCPDTAHIIVAGSDPIQLVDRHHERMIIAHWKDAIGPMPADTPIDKHIHDRHQPYFCGFGLGRVDWPAWIRLLRDRAYEGWAILELDAAPDPVRDIANGLTLVRQALLPIYR
;
A
#
# COMPACT_ATOMS: atom_id res chain seq x y z
N MET A 1 8.43 4.19 -26.22
CA MET A 1 8.68 5.56 -25.74
C MET A 1 8.76 5.53 -24.22
N ALA A 2 9.73 6.18 -23.60
CA ALA A 2 10.07 5.99 -22.16
C ALA A 2 8.96 6.39 -21.17
N GLY A 3 7.92 7.10 -21.60
CA GLY A 3 6.80 7.51 -20.73
C GLY A 3 5.80 6.42 -20.37
N ASP A 4 5.87 5.25 -21.03
CA ASP A 4 4.89 4.18 -20.82
C ASP A 4 5.36 3.13 -19.78
N ARG A 5 6.59 3.26 -19.28
CA ARG A 5 7.17 2.29 -18.35
C ARG A 5 6.72 2.51 -16.91
N LEU A 6 6.61 3.77 -16.47
CA LEU A 6 6.04 4.14 -15.18
C LEU A 6 4.58 4.53 -15.35
N ARG A 7 3.70 3.84 -14.68
CA ARG A 7 2.27 4.12 -14.59
C ARG A 7 1.95 4.67 -13.21
N PHE A 8 1.00 5.59 -13.12
CA PHE A 8 0.67 6.27 -11.87
C PHE A 8 -0.74 5.93 -11.41
N GLY A 9 -0.83 5.51 -10.16
CA GLY A 9 -2.07 5.22 -9.46
C GLY A 9 -2.16 5.95 -8.14
N VAL A 10 -3.26 5.73 -7.42
CA VAL A 10 -3.49 6.21 -6.07
C VAL A 10 -4.09 5.11 -5.21
N ASP A 11 -3.63 4.98 -3.96
CA ASP A 11 -4.33 4.23 -2.93
C ASP A 11 -5.50 5.05 -2.39
N LEU A 12 -6.67 4.42 -2.28
CA LEU A 12 -7.89 5.09 -1.85
C LEU A 12 -7.86 5.55 -0.39
N VAL A 13 -6.90 5.13 0.43
CA VAL A 13 -6.67 5.69 1.77
C VAL A 13 -6.46 7.21 1.72
N THR A 14 -5.93 7.72 0.61
CA THR A 14 -5.75 9.16 0.37
C THR A 14 -7.06 9.94 0.50
N PHE A 15 -8.20 9.30 0.24
CA PHE A 15 -9.53 9.90 0.36
C PHE A 15 -10.15 9.72 1.75
N PHE A 16 -9.47 9.11 2.71
CA PHE A 16 -10.00 8.83 4.06
C PHE A 16 -9.87 10.02 5.00
N HIS A 17 -10.23 11.24 4.55
CA HIS A 17 -10.21 12.47 5.35
C HIS A 17 -11.62 13.03 5.55
N PRO A 18 -12.08 13.24 6.79
CA PRO A 18 -13.44 13.71 7.06
C PRO A 18 -13.79 15.01 6.33
N GLY A 19 -12.85 15.96 6.21
CA GLY A 19 -13.04 17.23 5.51
C GLY A 19 -13.36 17.09 4.03
N PHE A 20 -12.80 16.10 3.34
CA PHE A 20 -13.12 15.82 1.93
C PHE A 20 -14.60 15.43 1.75
N TRP A 21 -15.13 14.67 2.70
CA TRP A 21 -16.53 14.21 2.70
C TRP A 21 -17.49 15.20 3.36
N GLY A 22 -17.01 16.27 3.96
CA GLY A 22 -17.86 17.21 4.71
C GLY A 22 -18.46 16.61 5.98
N VAL A 23 -17.79 15.64 6.59
CA VAL A 23 -18.24 14.94 7.82
C VAL A 23 -17.30 15.22 9.01
N GLY A 24 -17.72 14.89 10.22
CA GLY A 24 -17.02 15.29 11.46
C GLY A 24 -15.96 14.29 11.95
N SER A 25 -15.91 13.05 11.45
CA SER A 25 -14.98 12.00 11.91
C SER A 25 -14.74 10.94 10.86
N HIS A 26 -13.72 10.10 11.08
CA HIS A 26 -13.46 8.92 10.21
C HIS A 26 -14.63 7.91 10.25
N ASP A 27 -15.22 7.66 11.41
CA ASP A 27 -16.40 6.77 11.50
C ASP A 27 -17.58 7.32 10.68
N ALA A 28 -17.76 8.64 10.66
CA ALA A 28 -18.80 9.28 9.85
C ALA A 28 -18.59 9.14 8.34
N ILE A 29 -17.35 8.89 7.86
CA ILE A 29 -17.08 8.55 6.46
C ILE A 29 -17.72 7.18 6.14
N VAL A 30 -17.54 6.20 7.02
CA VAL A 30 -18.12 4.86 6.85
C VAL A 30 -19.65 4.92 6.84
N ASP A 31 -20.25 5.72 7.71
CA ASP A 31 -21.70 5.90 7.74
C ASP A 31 -22.21 6.63 6.49
N HIS A 32 -21.45 7.62 6.00
CA HIS A 32 -21.76 8.32 4.74
C HIS A 32 -21.72 7.35 3.54
N ALA A 33 -20.70 6.49 3.47
CA ALA A 33 -20.60 5.46 2.44
C ALA A 33 -21.77 4.47 2.47
N ARG A 34 -22.20 4.07 3.66
CA ARG A 34 -23.35 3.16 3.84
C ARG A 34 -24.68 3.79 3.47
N ALA A 35 -24.86 5.07 3.75
CA ALA A 35 -26.10 5.79 3.46
C ALA A 35 -26.33 5.99 1.95
N ALA A 36 -25.28 6.20 1.17
CA ALA A 36 -25.38 6.47 -0.28
C ALA A 36 -24.21 5.81 -1.04
N PRO A 37 -24.07 4.47 -1.04
CA PRO A 37 -22.87 3.78 -1.53
C PRO A 37 -22.55 4.11 -3.00
N ARG A 38 -23.54 4.22 -3.87
CA ARG A 38 -23.31 4.56 -5.29
C ARG A 38 -22.74 5.97 -5.45
N ALA A 39 -23.33 6.96 -4.80
CA ALA A 39 -22.87 8.35 -4.88
C ALA A 39 -21.46 8.50 -4.26
N PHE A 40 -21.19 7.78 -3.16
CA PHE A 40 -19.88 7.73 -2.51
C PHE A 40 -18.80 7.20 -3.47
N TRP A 41 -19.03 6.04 -4.06
CA TRP A 41 -18.05 5.42 -4.97
C TRP A 41 -17.91 6.17 -6.29
N ASP A 42 -18.99 6.70 -6.85
CA ASP A 42 -18.91 7.53 -8.05
C ASP A 42 -18.08 8.78 -7.79
N MET A 43 -18.26 9.45 -6.64
CA MET A 43 -17.46 10.62 -6.25
C MET A 43 -15.96 10.28 -6.14
N ILE A 44 -15.59 9.12 -5.55
CA ILE A 44 -14.19 8.68 -5.47
C ILE A 44 -13.62 8.48 -6.88
N LEU A 45 -14.27 7.66 -7.70
CA LEU A 45 -13.75 7.32 -9.01
C LEU A 45 -13.67 8.55 -9.94
N ASP A 46 -14.63 9.47 -9.85
CA ASP A 46 -14.61 10.74 -10.59
C ASP A 46 -13.45 11.64 -10.08
N SER A 47 -13.18 11.65 -8.76
CA SER A 47 -12.09 12.40 -8.15
C SER A 47 -10.73 11.82 -8.55
N VAL A 48 -10.59 10.50 -8.59
CA VAL A 48 -9.38 9.84 -9.09
C VAL A 48 -9.14 10.21 -10.56
N GLN A 49 -10.16 10.13 -11.41
CA GLN A 49 -10.07 10.55 -12.80
C GLN A 49 -9.65 12.03 -12.93
N ALA A 50 -10.24 12.91 -12.13
CA ALA A 50 -9.95 14.35 -12.15
C ALA A 50 -8.53 14.67 -11.70
N SER A 51 -7.93 13.86 -10.81
CA SER A 51 -6.55 14.03 -10.35
C SER A 51 -5.49 13.73 -11.44
N GLY A 52 -5.88 13.01 -12.49
CA GLY A 52 -5.04 12.72 -13.65
C GLY A 52 -4.18 11.46 -13.55
N VAL A 53 -4.33 10.64 -12.49
CA VAL A 53 -3.79 9.27 -12.44
C VAL A 53 -4.73 8.31 -13.19
N THR A 54 -4.21 7.14 -13.56
CA THR A 54 -4.98 6.12 -14.29
C THR A 54 -5.14 4.83 -13.49
N GLY A 55 -4.41 4.66 -12.38
CA GLY A 55 -4.46 3.50 -11.52
C GLY A 55 -5.23 3.76 -10.22
N VAL A 56 -5.94 2.74 -9.75
CA VAL A 56 -6.61 2.70 -8.45
C VAL A 56 -6.08 1.52 -7.67
N GLU A 57 -5.69 1.73 -6.43
CA GLU A 57 -5.48 0.67 -5.45
C GLU A 57 -6.62 0.71 -4.43
N LEU A 58 -7.29 -0.44 -4.23
CA LEU A 58 -8.29 -0.59 -3.18
C LEU A 58 -7.58 -0.86 -1.85
N THR A 59 -8.22 -0.45 -0.75
CA THR A 59 -7.67 -0.60 0.59
C THR A 59 -8.72 -1.18 1.56
N PHE A 60 -8.82 -0.66 2.77
CA PHE A 60 -9.79 -1.12 3.77
C PHE A 60 -11.18 -0.49 3.56
N SER A 61 -12.20 -0.95 4.31
CA SER A 61 -13.56 -0.37 4.25
C SER A 61 -13.58 1.12 4.67
N PRO A 62 -14.27 2.00 3.93
CA PRO A 62 -15.28 1.71 2.90
C PRO A 62 -14.73 1.64 1.46
N PHE A 63 -13.42 1.50 1.28
CA PHE A 63 -12.74 1.49 -0.02
C PHE A 63 -12.29 0.10 -0.47
N ASN A 64 -12.84 -0.96 0.12
CA ASN A 64 -12.46 -2.33 -0.17
C ASN A 64 -13.28 -2.94 -1.33
N TRP A 65 -12.84 -4.10 -1.77
CA TRP A 65 -13.45 -4.81 -2.89
C TRP A 65 -14.88 -5.30 -2.61
N GLN A 66 -15.20 -5.66 -1.35
CA GLN A 66 -16.54 -6.11 -0.98
C GLN A 66 -17.55 -4.96 -1.09
N ASP A 67 -17.15 -3.75 -0.63
CA ASP A 67 -17.98 -2.55 -0.73
C ASP A 67 -18.14 -2.13 -2.20
N ALA A 68 -17.10 -2.27 -3.03
CA ALA A 68 -17.17 -2.03 -4.47
C ALA A 68 -18.16 -2.96 -5.17
N ILE A 69 -18.07 -4.29 -4.94
CA ILE A 69 -19.02 -5.27 -5.50
C ILE A 69 -20.45 -4.98 -5.04
N LYS A 70 -20.63 -4.72 -3.75
CA LYS A 70 -21.95 -4.42 -3.20
C LYS A 70 -22.58 -3.18 -3.85
N THR A 71 -21.75 -2.17 -4.14
CA THR A 71 -22.20 -0.91 -4.73
C THR A 71 -22.58 -1.06 -6.20
N TYR A 72 -21.79 -1.79 -6.97
CA TYR A 72 -21.97 -1.92 -8.42
C TYR A 72 -22.67 -3.22 -8.84
N GLY A 73 -23.06 -4.05 -7.87
CA GLY A 73 -23.84 -5.26 -8.04
C GLY A 73 -23.07 -6.50 -8.49
N SER A 74 -21.86 -6.33 -9.03
CA SER A 74 -20.98 -7.42 -9.45
C SER A 74 -19.54 -6.93 -9.65
N ILE A 75 -18.60 -7.85 -9.83
CA ILE A 75 -17.22 -7.56 -10.23
C ILE A 75 -17.20 -6.87 -11.60
N ASP A 76 -17.95 -7.43 -12.57
CA ASP A 76 -18.06 -6.84 -13.92
C ASP A 76 -18.65 -5.41 -13.88
N GLY A 77 -19.62 -5.17 -12.99
CA GLY A 77 -20.19 -3.85 -12.78
C GLY A 77 -19.15 -2.83 -12.30
N PHE A 78 -18.33 -3.21 -11.36
CA PHE A 78 -17.21 -2.36 -10.89
C PHE A 78 -16.15 -2.15 -11.98
N ALA A 79 -15.72 -3.22 -12.65
CA ALA A 79 -14.76 -3.14 -13.75
C ALA A 79 -15.24 -2.23 -14.89
N ALA A 80 -16.53 -2.30 -15.24
CA ALA A 80 -17.14 -1.41 -16.24
C ALA A 80 -17.09 0.07 -15.82
N GLU A 81 -17.30 0.37 -14.53
CA GLU A 81 -17.21 1.74 -14.01
C GLU A 81 -15.79 2.29 -14.00
N LEU A 82 -14.78 1.45 -13.72
CA LEU A 82 -13.38 1.82 -13.91
C LEU A 82 -13.09 2.13 -15.38
N ALA A 83 -13.45 1.21 -16.28
CA ALA A 83 -13.22 1.35 -17.71
C ALA A 83 -13.89 2.59 -18.30
N ARG A 84 -15.14 2.90 -17.87
CA ARG A 84 -15.88 4.10 -18.29
C ARG A 84 -15.14 5.41 -17.97
N ARG A 85 -14.34 5.40 -16.90
CA ARG A 85 -13.52 6.55 -16.47
C ARG A 85 -12.08 6.50 -16.98
N GLY A 86 -11.72 5.47 -17.76
CA GLY A 86 -10.32 5.27 -18.19
C GLY A 86 -9.38 4.90 -17.04
N LEU A 87 -9.92 4.30 -15.98
CA LEU A 87 -9.18 3.84 -14.82
C LEU A 87 -8.89 2.34 -14.91
N THR A 88 -7.81 1.91 -14.25
CA THR A 88 -7.38 0.51 -14.14
C THR A 88 -7.22 0.18 -12.66
N LEU A 89 -7.71 -0.98 -12.22
CA LEU A 89 -7.32 -1.51 -10.92
C LEU A 89 -5.86 -1.96 -11.01
N CYS A 90 -4.96 -1.24 -10.36
CA CYS A 90 -3.53 -1.53 -10.45
C CYS A 90 -3.09 -2.56 -9.40
N SER A 91 -3.76 -2.59 -8.26
CA SER A 91 -3.47 -3.44 -7.11
C SER A 91 -4.62 -3.38 -6.11
N GLY A 92 -4.49 -4.14 -5.04
CA GLY A 92 -5.38 -4.02 -3.90
C GLY A 92 -4.67 -4.39 -2.62
N PHE A 93 -4.87 -3.59 -1.58
CA PHE A 93 -4.27 -3.78 -0.28
C PHE A 93 -5.07 -4.80 0.54
N PHE A 94 -4.39 -5.85 1.01
CA PHE A 94 -4.95 -6.89 1.86
C PHE A 94 -4.68 -6.57 3.33
N ALA A 95 -5.59 -5.83 3.95
CA ALA A 95 -5.46 -5.36 5.32
C ALA A 95 -5.67 -6.45 6.38
N GLU A 96 -6.19 -7.61 6.00
CA GLU A 96 -6.54 -8.68 6.92
C GLU A 96 -5.35 -9.29 7.65
N LEU A 97 -4.15 -9.28 7.04
CA LEU A 97 -2.95 -9.79 7.71
C LEU A 97 -2.48 -8.85 8.82
N GLU A 98 -2.50 -7.54 8.57
CA GLU A 98 -2.16 -6.53 9.58
C GLU A 98 -3.12 -6.59 10.77
N ALA A 99 -4.42 -6.76 10.49
CA ALA A 99 -5.47 -6.85 11.50
C ALA A 99 -5.53 -8.20 12.23
N ALA A 100 -4.84 -9.24 11.75
CA ALA A 100 -5.01 -10.61 12.24
C ALA A 100 -4.46 -10.87 13.65
N GLY A 101 -3.67 -9.95 14.21
CA GLY A 101 -3.06 -10.14 15.53
C GLY A 101 -2.07 -11.31 15.53
N ASP A 102 -2.33 -12.35 16.29
CA ASP A 102 -1.53 -13.60 16.25
C ASP A 102 -2.06 -14.53 15.15
N PHE A 103 -1.37 -14.56 14.03
CA PHE A 103 -1.68 -15.42 12.88
C PHE A 103 -0.75 -16.64 12.79
N THR A 104 -0.07 -17.00 13.87
CA THR A 104 0.90 -18.10 13.86
C THR A 104 0.25 -19.48 13.99
N ASP A 105 -1.00 -19.57 14.42
CA ASP A 105 -1.71 -20.83 14.44
C ASP A 105 -2.23 -21.26 13.05
N ALA A 106 -2.36 -22.57 12.85
CA ALA A 106 -2.69 -23.14 11.55
C ALA A 106 -4.12 -22.83 11.07
N GLU A 107 -5.08 -22.58 11.96
CA GLU A 107 -6.45 -22.24 11.60
C GLU A 107 -6.54 -20.79 11.13
N ALA A 108 -5.93 -19.85 11.88
CA ALA A 108 -5.84 -18.46 11.48
C ALA A 108 -5.14 -18.31 10.13
N GLN A 109 -4.07 -19.05 9.89
CA GLN A 109 -3.36 -19.04 8.61
C GLN A 109 -4.22 -19.54 7.44
N ARG A 110 -4.97 -20.65 7.63
CA ARG A 110 -5.92 -21.13 6.61
C ARG A 110 -6.99 -20.09 6.29
N ALA A 111 -7.59 -19.50 7.32
CA ALA A 111 -8.62 -18.47 7.15
C ALA A 111 -8.10 -17.22 6.39
N LEU A 112 -6.85 -16.84 6.62
CA LEU A 112 -6.22 -15.74 5.87
C LEU A 112 -5.98 -16.13 4.39
N ILE A 113 -5.49 -17.33 4.12
CA ILE A 113 -5.30 -17.84 2.75
C ILE A 113 -6.64 -17.88 2.01
N ASP A 114 -7.70 -18.43 2.61
CA ASP A 114 -9.04 -18.49 2.00
C ASP A 114 -9.61 -17.08 1.67
N LYS A 115 -9.31 -16.08 2.50
CA LYS A 115 -9.70 -14.68 2.21
C LYS A 115 -8.89 -14.10 1.07
N ALA A 116 -7.57 -14.35 1.07
CA ALA A 116 -6.67 -13.86 0.03
C ALA A 116 -6.98 -14.48 -1.33
N GLU A 117 -7.34 -15.78 -1.41
CA GLU A 117 -7.78 -16.42 -2.65
C GLU A 117 -9.02 -15.74 -3.24
N ARG A 118 -10.04 -15.47 -2.41
CA ARG A 118 -11.23 -14.74 -2.90
C ARG A 118 -10.90 -13.32 -3.38
N TYR A 119 -9.96 -12.66 -2.73
CA TYR A 119 -9.53 -11.34 -3.19
C TYR A 119 -8.70 -11.45 -4.47
N ALA A 120 -7.89 -12.48 -4.62
CA ALA A 120 -7.14 -12.73 -5.86
C ALA A 120 -8.08 -12.95 -7.05
N ASP A 121 -9.17 -13.71 -6.88
CA ASP A 121 -10.18 -13.89 -7.92
C ASP A 121 -10.80 -12.55 -8.36
N PHE A 122 -11.11 -11.67 -7.40
CA PHE A 122 -11.59 -10.32 -7.69
C PHE A 122 -10.56 -9.49 -8.45
N LEU A 123 -9.31 -9.44 -7.97
CA LEU A 123 -8.23 -8.69 -8.62
C LEU A 123 -8.06 -9.11 -10.07
N LYS A 124 -7.99 -10.42 -10.31
CA LYS A 124 -7.87 -10.98 -11.66
C LYS A 124 -9.04 -10.62 -12.55
N ALA A 125 -10.25 -10.74 -12.05
CA ALA A 125 -11.44 -10.41 -12.82
C ALA A 125 -11.51 -8.91 -13.18
N CYS A 126 -10.89 -8.04 -12.36
CA CYS A 126 -10.72 -6.61 -12.65
C CYS A 126 -9.44 -6.29 -13.45
N GLY A 127 -8.66 -7.30 -13.86
CA GLY A 127 -7.45 -7.13 -14.67
C GLY A 127 -6.18 -6.74 -13.90
N SER A 128 -6.18 -6.89 -12.57
CA SER A 128 -5.01 -6.71 -11.72
C SER A 128 -4.36 -8.05 -11.37
N ASP A 129 -3.04 -8.04 -11.23
CA ASP A 129 -2.25 -9.21 -10.84
C ASP A 129 -1.37 -8.95 -9.59
N ILE A 130 -1.63 -7.88 -8.85
CA ILE A 130 -0.84 -7.50 -7.67
C ILE A 130 -1.74 -7.39 -6.44
N MET A 131 -1.39 -8.13 -5.38
CA MET A 131 -1.94 -7.98 -4.04
C MET A 131 -0.86 -7.41 -3.12
N VAL A 132 -1.08 -6.20 -2.62
CA VAL A 132 -0.23 -5.56 -1.62
C VAL A 132 -0.67 -6.02 -0.24
N ILE A 133 0.26 -6.35 0.63
CA ILE A 133 -0.03 -6.91 1.95
C ILE A 133 0.73 -6.13 3.02
N GLY A 134 0.00 -5.55 3.98
CA GLY A 134 0.57 -4.97 5.21
C GLY A 134 1.03 -6.05 6.17
N ALA A 135 2.23 -5.88 6.73
CA ALA A 135 2.78 -6.78 7.73
C ALA A 135 2.26 -6.42 9.14
N PRO A 136 2.16 -7.40 10.07
CA PRO A 136 1.73 -7.12 11.43
C PRO A 136 2.64 -6.13 12.15
N LEU A 137 2.06 -5.36 13.07
CA LEU A 137 2.80 -4.43 13.91
C LEU A 137 3.84 -5.14 14.81
N ARG A 138 4.97 -4.50 15.04
CA ARG A 138 5.93 -4.93 16.06
C ARG A 138 5.34 -4.68 17.44
N GLN A 139 5.31 -5.70 18.27
CA GLN A 139 4.80 -5.60 19.63
C GLN A 139 5.91 -5.76 20.66
N THR A 140 7.07 -5.19 20.40
CA THR A 140 8.23 -5.32 21.29
C THR A 140 8.27 -4.29 22.40
N LEU A 141 7.91 -3.04 22.08
CA LEU A 141 7.95 -1.95 23.05
C LEU A 141 6.65 -1.91 23.84
N GLY A 142 6.77 -2.03 25.17
CA GLY A 142 5.62 -2.01 26.08
C GLY A 142 4.76 -3.27 26.10
N ALA A 143 5.04 -4.29 25.29
CA ALA A 143 4.31 -5.54 25.30
C ALA A 143 4.55 -6.36 26.59
N GLN A 144 3.49 -7.06 27.05
CA GLN A 144 3.56 -7.97 28.19
C GLN A 144 2.89 -9.31 27.81
N PRO A 145 3.64 -10.42 27.68
CA PRO A 145 5.13 -10.48 27.77
C PRO A 145 5.79 -9.73 26.62
N VAL A 146 7.04 -9.33 26.83
CA VAL A 146 7.86 -8.70 25.77
C VAL A 146 8.02 -9.69 24.61
N GLN A 147 7.72 -9.22 23.40
CA GLN A 147 7.86 -10.01 22.17
C GLN A 147 8.98 -9.41 21.32
N PHE A 148 9.94 -10.22 20.93
CA PHE A 148 11.01 -9.80 20.03
C PHE A 148 10.71 -10.25 18.60
N HIS A 149 10.99 -9.38 17.63
CA HIS A 149 11.08 -9.77 16.24
C HIS A 149 12.51 -10.31 16.00
N ASP A 150 12.73 -11.54 16.46
CA ASP A 150 13.96 -12.31 16.31
C ASP A 150 13.90 -13.23 15.07
N PHE A 151 14.92 -14.05 14.91
CA PHE A 151 15.03 -14.95 13.77
C PHE A 151 13.92 -16.01 13.75
N ASP A 152 13.57 -16.58 14.91
CA ASP A 152 12.58 -17.66 14.99
C ASP A 152 11.16 -17.12 14.64
N ARG A 153 10.81 -15.94 15.14
CA ARG A 153 9.57 -15.28 14.78
C ARG A 153 9.55 -14.88 13.31
N ALA A 154 10.63 -14.30 12.80
CA ALA A 154 10.76 -13.93 11.40
C ALA A 154 10.63 -15.16 10.48
N LYS A 155 11.24 -16.27 10.83
CA LYS A 155 11.14 -17.53 10.09
C LYS A 155 9.69 -18.05 10.03
N THR A 156 8.97 -18.05 11.16
CA THR A 156 7.58 -18.48 11.22
C THR A 156 6.70 -17.64 10.30
N ILE A 157 6.90 -16.33 10.28
CA ILE A 157 6.16 -15.39 9.42
C ILE A 157 6.54 -15.61 7.95
N ALA A 158 7.82 -15.74 7.64
CA ALA A 158 8.30 -16.00 6.29
C ALA A 158 7.77 -17.31 5.71
N ASP A 159 7.71 -18.38 6.51
CA ASP A 159 7.11 -19.68 6.11
C ASP A 159 5.63 -19.51 5.74
N PHE A 160 4.89 -18.70 6.46
CA PHE A 160 3.49 -18.36 6.11
C PHE A 160 3.41 -17.54 4.82
N LEU A 161 4.21 -16.47 4.69
CA LEU A 161 4.23 -15.61 3.50
C LEU A 161 4.63 -16.39 2.23
N ASN A 162 5.57 -17.32 2.35
CA ASN A 162 5.94 -18.20 1.24
C ASN A 162 4.77 -19.07 0.77
N ARG A 163 4.00 -19.65 1.69
CA ARG A 163 2.80 -20.44 1.36
C ARG A 163 1.69 -19.58 0.77
N LEU A 164 1.41 -18.43 1.37
CA LEU A 164 0.45 -17.47 0.86
C LEU A 164 0.84 -16.99 -0.54
N GLY A 165 2.10 -16.59 -0.72
CA GLY A 165 2.62 -16.15 -2.02
C GLY A 165 2.55 -17.24 -3.09
N ALA A 166 2.86 -18.50 -2.74
CA ALA A 166 2.74 -19.63 -3.66
C ALA A 166 1.28 -19.87 -4.06
N THR A 167 0.34 -19.76 -3.12
CA THR A 167 -1.11 -19.88 -3.39
C THR A 167 -1.58 -18.78 -4.34
N LEU A 168 -1.23 -17.53 -4.06
CA LEU A 168 -1.57 -16.39 -4.92
C LEU A 168 -0.94 -16.50 -6.31
N HIS A 169 0.31 -16.94 -6.37
CA HIS A 169 1.00 -17.17 -7.64
C HIS A 169 0.29 -18.24 -8.50
N ALA A 170 -0.19 -19.32 -7.88
CA ALA A 170 -0.99 -20.33 -8.59
C ALA A 170 -2.32 -19.77 -9.12
N ALA A 171 -2.91 -18.79 -8.41
CA ALA A 171 -4.06 -18.03 -8.90
C ALA A 171 -3.71 -16.95 -9.93
N GLY A 172 -2.42 -16.74 -10.23
CA GLY A 172 -1.93 -15.72 -11.16
C GLY A 172 -1.90 -14.31 -10.59
N VAL A 173 -1.76 -14.18 -9.26
CA VAL A 173 -1.59 -12.92 -8.53
C VAL A 173 -0.25 -12.95 -7.80
N ARG A 174 0.46 -11.83 -7.80
CA ARG A 174 1.75 -11.65 -7.13
C ARG A 174 1.56 -10.99 -5.78
N LEU A 175 2.14 -11.57 -4.74
CA LEU A 175 2.17 -10.97 -3.41
C LEU A 175 3.27 -9.92 -3.34
N ALA A 176 2.93 -8.70 -2.94
CA ALA A 176 3.86 -7.61 -2.68
C ALA A 176 3.79 -7.17 -1.21
N LEU A 177 4.84 -7.46 -0.44
CA LEU A 177 4.89 -7.10 0.98
C LEU A 177 5.19 -5.60 1.13
N HIS A 178 4.27 -4.88 1.74
CA HIS A 178 4.35 -3.43 1.95
C HIS A 178 5.22 -3.09 3.15
N THR A 179 6.07 -2.07 3.00
CA THR A 179 6.85 -1.53 4.12
C THR A 179 5.98 -0.58 4.94
N GLU A 180 5.43 -1.09 6.04
CA GLU A 180 4.58 -0.33 6.96
C GLU A 180 5.35 0.08 8.20
N ALA A 181 5.40 1.39 8.53
CA ALA A 181 6.08 1.87 9.72
C ALA A 181 5.52 1.18 10.98
N HIS A 182 6.40 0.86 11.92
CA HIS A 182 6.09 0.12 13.15
C HIS A 182 5.70 -1.35 12.97
N SER A 183 5.63 -1.85 11.73
CA SER A 183 5.47 -3.27 11.46
C SER A 183 6.79 -4.04 11.54
N ILE A 184 6.68 -5.35 11.37
CA ILE A 184 7.85 -6.23 11.22
C ILE A 184 8.52 -6.14 9.85
N PHE A 185 8.07 -5.23 8.99
CA PHE A 185 8.61 -5.02 7.63
C PHE A 185 8.68 -3.53 7.29
N ALA A 186 9.49 -2.75 8.03
CA ALA A 186 9.72 -1.33 7.75
C ALA A 186 11.17 -0.91 8.05
N ALA A 187 11.70 -1.26 9.22
CA ALA A 187 13.10 -0.99 9.53
C ALA A 187 14.01 -1.81 8.62
N ALA A 188 15.13 -1.23 8.17
CA ALA A 188 16.04 -1.86 7.21
C ALA A 188 16.46 -3.28 7.63
N ARG A 189 16.80 -3.47 8.91
CA ARG A 189 17.15 -4.79 9.47
C ARG A 189 16.04 -5.82 9.26
N ASP A 190 14.78 -5.43 9.47
CA ASP A 190 13.64 -6.35 9.40
C ASP A 190 13.29 -6.67 7.95
N VAL A 191 13.39 -5.67 7.06
CA VAL A 191 13.24 -5.89 5.61
C VAL A 191 14.31 -6.82 5.09
N ASP A 192 15.58 -6.59 5.42
CA ASP A 192 16.71 -7.46 5.03
C ASP A 192 16.46 -8.91 5.50
N LEU A 193 15.99 -9.10 6.73
CA LEU A 193 15.70 -10.42 7.29
C LEU A 193 14.53 -11.12 6.56
N MET A 194 13.43 -10.43 6.32
CA MET A 194 12.28 -10.99 5.63
C MET A 194 12.60 -11.31 4.16
N MET A 195 13.33 -10.44 3.47
CA MET A 195 13.77 -10.70 2.10
C MET A 195 14.74 -11.88 2.00
N LEU A 196 15.55 -12.12 3.02
CA LEU A 196 16.42 -13.30 3.11
C LEU A 196 15.64 -14.61 3.32
N LEU A 197 14.58 -14.57 4.13
CA LEU A 197 13.83 -15.76 4.54
C LEU A 197 12.67 -16.11 3.59
N THR A 198 12.23 -15.18 2.74
CA THR A 198 11.14 -15.41 1.79
C THR A 198 11.65 -15.77 0.40
N ASP A 199 10.93 -16.68 -0.25
CA ASP A 199 11.25 -17.12 -1.61
C ASP A 199 10.97 -16.01 -2.62
N PRO A 200 11.98 -15.60 -3.43
CA PRO A 200 11.82 -14.54 -4.44
C PRO A 200 10.83 -14.89 -5.57
N ALA A 201 10.50 -16.16 -5.76
CA ALA A 201 9.50 -16.56 -6.73
C ALA A 201 8.07 -16.22 -6.30
N TYR A 202 7.82 -16.08 -5.01
CA TYR A 202 6.47 -15.96 -4.47
C TYR A 202 6.21 -14.70 -3.68
N VAL A 203 7.23 -14.13 -3.03
CA VAL A 203 7.08 -12.94 -2.19
C VAL A 203 7.88 -11.80 -2.79
N HIS A 204 7.20 -10.77 -3.19
CA HIS A 204 7.78 -9.55 -3.75
C HIS A 204 7.68 -8.39 -2.72
N MET A 205 8.12 -7.20 -3.11
CA MET A 205 8.15 -6.02 -2.26
C MET A 205 7.35 -4.88 -2.89
N CYS A 206 6.58 -4.20 -2.04
CA CYS A 206 5.98 -2.89 -2.27
C CYS A 206 6.62 -1.89 -1.29
N PRO A 207 7.74 -1.24 -1.63
CA PRO A 207 8.30 -0.23 -0.76
C PRO A 207 7.42 1.01 -0.72
N ASP A 208 7.13 1.49 0.50
CA ASP A 208 6.60 2.82 0.76
C ASP A 208 7.73 3.72 1.27
N THR A 209 8.04 4.76 0.52
CA THR A 209 9.18 5.64 0.80
C THR A 209 9.05 6.41 2.11
N ALA A 210 7.83 6.83 2.47
CA ALA A 210 7.59 7.57 3.71
C ALA A 210 7.63 6.68 4.94
N HIS A 211 7.01 5.48 4.87
CA HIS A 211 7.06 4.53 5.98
C HIS A 211 8.48 4.08 6.30
N ILE A 212 9.33 3.92 5.28
CA ILE A 212 10.76 3.61 5.48
C ILE A 212 11.47 4.77 6.21
N ILE A 213 11.19 6.03 5.84
CA ILE A 213 11.76 7.21 6.54
C ILE A 213 11.25 7.29 7.98
N VAL A 214 9.96 7.12 8.21
CA VAL A 214 9.35 7.14 9.56
C VAL A 214 9.97 6.05 10.43
N ALA A 215 10.31 4.89 9.86
CA ALA A 215 11.02 3.81 10.55
C ALA A 215 12.53 4.09 10.74
N GLY A 216 13.04 5.25 10.33
CA GLY A 216 14.43 5.65 10.51
C GLY A 216 15.42 5.06 9.50
N SER A 217 14.93 4.61 8.35
CA SER A 217 15.75 4.00 7.30
C SER A 217 15.80 4.87 6.05
N ASP A 218 16.78 4.62 5.18
CA ASP A 218 16.95 5.29 3.90
C ASP A 218 16.26 4.46 2.79
N PRO A 219 15.21 4.97 2.14
CA PRO A 219 14.47 4.21 1.12
C PRO A 219 15.35 3.88 -0.10
N ILE A 220 16.30 4.75 -0.47
CA ILE A 220 17.16 4.53 -1.64
C ILE A 220 18.08 3.33 -1.37
N GLN A 221 18.77 3.33 -0.24
CA GLN A 221 19.68 2.26 0.12
C GLN A 221 18.95 0.93 0.36
N LEU A 222 17.77 0.98 0.97
CA LEU A 222 16.96 -0.20 1.24
C LEU A 222 16.49 -0.86 -0.06
N VAL A 223 15.90 -0.08 -0.94
CA VAL A 223 15.36 -0.59 -2.20
C VAL A 223 16.45 -1.00 -3.18
N ASP A 224 17.59 -0.32 -3.20
CA ASP A 224 18.72 -0.72 -4.05
C ASP A 224 19.20 -2.15 -3.75
N ARG A 225 19.18 -2.58 -2.47
CA ARG A 225 19.54 -3.95 -2.08
C ARG A 225 18.52 -5.01 -2.52
N HIS A 226 17.25 -4.62 -2.63
CA HIS A 226 16.12 -5.55 -2.86
C HIS A 226 15.33 -5.21 -4.14
N HIS A 227 15.91 -4.40 -5.04
CA HIS A 227 15.21 -3.89 -6.24
C HIS A 227 14.59 -4.99 -7.11
N GLU A 228 15.22 -6.17 -7.19
CA GLU A 228 14.70 -7.31 -7.98
C GLU A 228 13.38 -7.87 -7.41
N ARG A 229 13.08 -7.56 -6.14
CA ARG A 229 11.84 -7.97 -5.48
C ARG A 229 10.72 -6.94 -5.65
N MET A 230 11.02 -5.70 -6.03
CA MET A 230 10.05 -4.62 -6.15
C MET A 230 9.21 -4.75 -7.41
N ILE A 231 7.89 -4.86 -7.26
CA ILE A 231 6.93 -4.97 -8.39
C ILE A 231 5.91 -3.84 -8.44
N ILE A 232 5.78 -3.10 -7.38
CA ILE A 232 4.96 -1.89 -7.18
C ILE A 232 5.61 -1.05 -6.08
N ALA A 233 5.36 0.25 -6.01
CA ALA A 233 5.88 1.11 -4.94
C ALA A 233 4.87 2.21 -4.58
N HIS A 234 4.72 2.47 -3.29
CA HIS A 234 4.01 3.63 -2.77
C HIS A 234 4.95 4.83 -2.70
N TRP A 235 4.60 5.87 -3.42
CA TRP A 235 5.34 7.13 -3.48
C TRP A 235 4.70 8.14 -2.54
N LYS A 236 5.16 8.11 -1.32
CA LYS A 236 4.68 8.90 -0.20
C LYS A 236 5.84 9.63 0.43
N ASP A 237 5.62 10.78 1.04
CA ASP A 237 6.68 11.59 1.62
C ASP A 237 6.50 11.81 3.12
N ALA A 238 7.61 12.00 3.84
CA ALA A 238 7.63 12.17 5.27
C ALA A 238 8.64 13.22 5.72
N ILE A 239 8.32 13.95 6.79
CA ILE A 239 9.16 15.02 7.33
C ILE A 239 10.38 14.51 8.11
N GLY A 240 10.44 13.22 8.43
CA GLY A 240 11.58 12.59 9.12
C GLY A 240 11.18 11.35 9.92
N PRO A 241 12.19 10.74 10.58
CA PRO A 241 11.94 9.57 11.39
C PRO A 241 11.15 9.91 12.65
N MET A 242 10.33 8.98 13.07
CA MET A 242 9.68 8.99 14.36
C MET A 242 10.66 8.51 15.46
N PRO A 243 10.55 8.98 16.72
CA PRO A 243 11.38 8.47 17.81
C PRO A 243 11.26 6.94 17.95
N ALA A 244 12.40 6.26 18.04
CA ALA A 244 12.45 4.78 18.07
C ALA A 244 11.81 4.17 19.34
N ASP A 245 11.64 4.96 20.39
CA ASP A 245 11.02 4.60 21.65
C ASP A 245 9.52 4.91 21.72
N THR A 246 8.91 5.32 20.60
CA THR A 246 7.47 5.56 20.55
C THR A 246 6.70 4.25 20.81
N PRO A 247 5.76 4.24 21.77
CA PRO A 247 4.97 3.05 22.05
C PRO A 247 4.16 2.58 20.84
N ILE A 248 4.23 1.28 20.55
CA ILE A 248 3.45 0.65 19.48
C ILE A 248 2.18 0.05 20.11
N ASP A 249 1.09 0.78 20.06
CA ASP A 249 -0.22 0.41 20.58
C ASP A 249 -1.32 0.79 19.57
N LYS A 250 -2.59 0.64 19.94
CA LYS A 250 -3.75 0.95 19.08
C LYS A 250 -3.81 2.39 18.55
N HIS A 251 -2.98 3.31 19.04
CA HIS A 251 -2.91 4.69 18.60
C HIS A 251 -1.68 4.99 17.75
N ILE A 252 -0.95 3.96 17.32
CA ILE A 252 0.30 4.18 16.58
C ILE A 252 0.05 4.90 15.24
N HIS A 253 -1.05 4.58 14.55
CA HIS A 253 -1.41 5.24 13.30
C HIS A 253 -1.71 6.74 13.50
N ASP A 254 -2.41 7.12 14.57
CA ASP A 254 -2.66 8.51 14.92
C ASP A 254 -1.34 9.28 15.22
N ARG A 255 -0.36 8.57 15.81
CA ARG A 255 0.93 9.18 16.17
C ARG A 255 1.86 9.35 14.97
N HIS A 256 1.82 8.46 13.99
CA HIS A 256 2.71 8.58 12.82
C HIS A 256 2.11 9.47 11.73
N GLN A 257 0.79 9.58 11.65
CA GLN A 257 0.12 10.37 10.62
C GLN A 257 0.68 11.81 10.46
N PRO A 258 1.00 12.57 11.54
CA PRO A 258 1.61 13.89 11.41
C PRO A 258 3.02 13.92 10.79
N TYR A 259 3.68 12.78 10.65
CA TYR A 259 4.99 12.68 9.98
C TYR A 259 4.86 12.59 8.46
N PHE A 260 3.70 12.23 7.94
CA PHE A 260 3.46 12.23 6.51
C PHE A 260 3.16 13.64 6.00
N CYS A 261 3.57 13.91 4.77
CA CYS A 261 3.37 15.21 4.15
C CYS A 261 3.12 15.06 2.65
N GLY A 262 2.70 16.15 2.01
CA GLY A 262 2.47 16.17 0.58
C GLY A 262 3.72 15.76 -0.21
N PHE A 263 3.51 15.08 -1.33
CA PHE A 263 4.57 14.58 -2.19
C PHE A 263 5.55 15.69 -2.59
N GLY A 264 6.85 15.45 -2.36
CA GLY A 264 7.93 16.40 -2.63
C GLY A 264 8.15 17.46 -1.55
N LEU A 265 7.41 17.40 -0.42
CA LEU A 265 7.55 18.35 0.69
C LEU A 265 8.31 17.76 1.89
N GLY A 266 8.69 16.49 1.83
CA GLY A 266 9.36 15.77 2.89
C GLY A 266 10.86 15.56 2.64
N ARG A 267 11.35 14.42 3.11
CA ARG A 267 12.77 14.07 3.09
C ARG A 267 13.17 13.00 2.07
N VAL A 268 12.24 12.52 1.26
CA VAL A 268 12.58 11.59 0.18
C VAL A 268 13.43 12.33 -0.85
N ASP A 269 14.62 11.82 -1.14
CA ASP A 269 15.44 12.30 -2.29
C ASP A 269 14.83 11.76 -3.59
N TRP A 270 13.76 12.42 -4.08
CA TRP A 270 13.05 12.02 -5.29
C TRP A 270 13.95 11.97 -6.54
N PRO A 271 14.90 12.89 -6.74
CA PRO A 271 15.91 12.75 -7.81
C PRO A 271 16.77 11.49 -7.67
N ALA A 272 17.18 11.09 -6.47
CA ALA A 272 17.92 9.85 -6.26
C ALA A 272 17.02 8.61 -6.45
N TRP A 273 15.77 8.66 -5.93
CA TRP A 273 14.78 7.62 -6.12
C TRP A 273 14.54 7.32 -7.60
N ILE A 274 14.27 8.34 -8.40
CA ILE A 274 13.99 8.14 -9.83
C ILE A 274 15.22 7.68 -10.62
N ARG A 275 16.44 8.09 -10.21
CA ARG A 275 17.69 7.55 -10.78
C ARG A 275 17.84 6.08 -10.48
N LEU A 276 17.57 5.66 -9.24
CA LEU A 276 17.58 4.25 -8.85
C LEU A 276 16.62 3.44 -9.74
N LEU A 277 15.38 3.90 -9.90
CA LEU A 277 14.39 3.21 -10.73
C LEU A 277 14.83 3.09 -12.19
N ARG A 278 15.41 4.17 -12.76
CA ARG A 278 15.98 4.14 -14.10
C ARG A 278 17.13 3.14 -14.21
N ASP A 279 18.09 3.20 -13.28
CA ASP A 279 19.32 2.40 -13.32
C ASP A 279 19.04 0.92 -13.09
N ARG A 280 17.94 0.59 -12.41
CA ARG A 280 17.42 -0.77 -12.21
C ARG A 280 16.37 -1.18 -13.24
N ALA A 281 16.11 -0.32 -14.25
CA ALA A 281 15.13 -0.56 -15.32
C ALA A 281 13.73 -0.94 -14.79
N TYR A 282 13.32 -0.34 -13.67
CA TYR A 282 12.00 -0.59 -13.07
C TYR A 282 10.88 -0.16 -14.01
N GLU A 283 9.95 -1.04 -14.26
CA GLU A 283 8.72 -0.80 -15.02
C GLU A 283 7.53 -1.25 -14.19
N GLY A 284 6.58 -0.36 -13.92
CA GLY A 284 5.45 -0.74 -13.08
C GLY A 284 4.60 0.43 -12.62
N TRP A 285 3.83 0.17 -11.57
CA TRP A 285 2.99 1.16 -10.93
C TRP A 285 3.75 1.92 -9.83
N ALA A 286 3.58 3.23 -9.84
CA ALA A 286 3.94 4.17 -8.79
C ALA A 286 2.64 4.70 -8.19
N ILE A 287 2.35 4.34 -6.96
CA ILE A 287 1.13 4.73 -6.26
C ILE A 287 1.40 6.00 -5.48
N LEU A 288 0.82 7.12 -5.93
CA LEU A 288 0.88 8.37 -5.20
C LEU A 288 -0.05 8.28 -3.99
N GLU A 289 0.45 8.58 -2.82
CA GLU A 289 -0.29 8.41 -1.58
C GLU A 289 0.00 9.53 -0.58
N LEU A 290 -1.04 9.95 0.12
CA LEU A 290 -0.99 10.74 1.32
C LEU A 290 -2.17 10.33 2.20
N ASP A 291 -1.90 9.67 3.32
CA ASP A 291 -2.95 9.19 4.22
C ASP A 291 -3.90 10.31 4.62
N ALA A 292 -5.18 10.09 4.36
CA ALA A 292 -6.22 11.01 4.76
C ALA A 292 -5.93 12.47 4.31
N ALA A 293 -5.68 12.69 3.01
CA ALA A 293 -5.40 14.01 2.46
C ALA A 293 -6.62 14.95 2.58
N PRO A 294 -6.46 16.16 3.11
CA PRO A 294 -7.55 17.14 3.18
C PRO A 294 -8.13 17.53 1.81
N ASP A 295 -7.30 17.56 0.79
CA ASP A 295 -7.68 17.85 -0.62
C ASP A 295 -6.99 16.84 -1.55
N PRO A 296 -7.47 15.58 -1.57
CA PRO A 296 -6.79 14.49 -2.28
C PRO A 296 -6.61 14.75 -3.77
N VAL A 297 -7.58 15.37 -4.43
CA VAL A 297 -7.52 15.65 -5.87
C VAL A 297 -6.37 16.60 -6.18
N ARG A 298 -6.26 17.68 -5.41
CA ARG A 298 -5.19 18.67 -5.57
C ARG A 298 -3.83 18.08 -5.22
N ASP A 299 -3.74 17.31 -4.13
CA ASP A 299 -2.47 16.77 -3.67
C ASP A 299 -1.91 15.74 -4.67
N ILE A 300 -2.74 14.87 -5.22
CA ILE A 300 -2.35 13.94 -6.28
C ILE A 300 -1.95 14.71 -7.56
N ALA A 301 -2.72 15.71 -7.98
CA ALA A 301 -2.43 16.49 -9.17
C ALA A 301 -1.11 17.27 -9.03
N ASN A 302 -0.81 17.80 -7.85
CA ASN A 302 0.46 18.45 -7.54
C ASN A 302 1.62 17.45 -7.61
N GLY A 303 1.46 16.27 -7.01
CA GLY A 303 2.42 15.17 -7.08
C GLY A 303 2.73 14.78 -8.53
N LEU A 304 1.71 14.56 -9.35
CA LEU A 304 1.86 14.26 -10.78
C LEU A 304 2.57 15.39 -11.55
N THR A 305 2.32 16.63 -11.18
CA THR A 305 2.98 17.78 -11.80
C THR A 305 4.47 17.75 -11.52
N LEU A 306 4.87 17.53 -10.26
CA LEU A 306 6.27 17.37 -9.88
C LEU A 306 6.92 16.18 -10.61
N VAL A 307 6.24 15.05 -10.64
CA VAL A 307 6.70 13.87 -11.37
C VAL A 307 6.96 14.18 -12.84
N ARG A 308 6.01 14.77 -13.53
CA ARG A 308 6.09 15.05 -14.97
C ARG A 308 7.16 16.09 -15.30
N GLN A 309 7.28 17.13 -14.48
CA GLN A 309 8.18 18.27 -14.75
C GLN A 309 9.61 18.02 -14.30
N ALA A 310 9.82 17.35 -13.16
CA ALA A 310 11.15 17.21 -12.55
C ALA A 310 11.69 15.77 -12.56
N LEU A 311 10.86 14.75 -12.41
CA LEU A 311 11.34 13.38 -12.21
C LEU A 311 11.38 12.56 -13.50
N LEU A 312 10.35 12.60 -14.34
CA LEU A 312 10.34 11.86 -15.60
C LEU A 312 11.48 12.28 -16.57
N PRO A 313 11.93 13.55 -16.61
CA PRO A 313 13.13 13.90 -17.39
C PRO A 313 14.41 13.18 -16.93
N ILE A 314 14.52 12.83 -15.64
CA ILE A 314 15.65 12.05 -15.09
C ILE A 314 15.51 10.56 -15.45
N TYR A 315 14.28 10.05 -15.47
CA TYR A 315 13.99 8.63 -15.74
C TYR A 315 14.24 8.26 -17.21
N ARG A 316 14.07 9.20 -18.13
CA ARG A 316 14.30 9.04 -19.58
C ARG A 316 15.79 9.04 -19.93
#